data_2bed27521ff9618d3f2f25dd9ef21c1e
#
_entry.id   2bed27521ff9618d3f2f25dd9ef21c1e
#
_cell.length_a   1.000
_cell.length_b   1.000
_cell.length_c   1.000
_cell.angle_alpha   90.00
_cell.angle_beta   90.00
_cell.angle_gamma   90.00
#
_symmetry.space_group_name_H-M   'P 1'
#
loop_
_entity.id
_entity.type
_entity.pdbx_description
1 polymer ?
#
loop_
_entity_poly.entity_id
_entity_poly.type
_entity_poly.pdbx_seq_one_letter_code
_entity_poly.pdbx_strand_id
1 'polypeptide(L)'
;MDVLSLRCYVVEFHGQAAHAVAAPWQGRSALAAARKFLDLIDARRECFTPDIHVNAVIQDGGKAPNIIPDYAKIRMEFRTDSMAKLLQVDEMIKKCANAAAMALDCTVSLKFGLSDFADMVRVEPLEKSISEYLSDFGHKVGDVSPATGSSDMGNVSYRCPAIQPLLSITDDNLALHTTAFRDATLKPQAHESIACGAASMTALALKILNDADYRSNVHHSWETSLKKKENI
;
A
#
# COMPACT_ATOMS: atom_id res chain seq x y z
N MET A 1 -0.35 13.19 -7.43
CA MET A 1 -0.82 11.80 -7.29
C MET A 1 -1.41 11.62 -5.92
N ASP A 2 -2.50 10.88 -5.81
CA ASP A 2 -3.00 10.38 -4.53
C ASP A 2 -2.40 8.99 -4.27
N VAL A 3 -2.22 8.60 -3.00
CA VAL A 3 -1.68 7.30 -2.62
C VAL A 3 -2.55 6.64 -1.57
N LEU A 4 -2.62 5.31 -1.60
CA LEU A 4 -3.34 4.52 -0.62
C LEU A 4 -2.47 4.27 0.62
N SER A 5 -3.10 4.26 1.78
CA SER A 5 -2.47 3.70 2.97
C SER A 5 -2.24 2.20 2.78
N LEU A 6 -1.18 1.67 3.38
CA LEU A 6 -0.77 0.27 3.25
C LEU A 6 -0.24 -0.27 4.57
N ARG A 7 -0.65 -1.49 4.90
CA ARG A 7 -0.01 -2.32 5.94
C ARG A 7 0.31 -3.70 5.40
N CYS A 8 1.48 -4.21 5.78
CA CYS A 8 1.91 -5.57 5.46
C CYS A 8 2.08 -6.39 6.72
N TYR A 9 1.60 -7.63 6.67
CA TYR A 9 1.83 -8.62 7.71
C TYR A 9 2.53 -9.87 7.19
N VAL A 10 3.39 -10.42 8.05
CA VAL A 10 3.77 -11.82 8.07
C VAL A 10 2.93 -12.47 9.15
N VAL A 11 2.04 -13.36 8.75
CA VAL A 11 1.12 -14.10 9.64
C VAL A 11 1.65 -15.53 9.74
N GLU A 12 1.99 -15.95 10.95
CA GLU A 12 2.53 -17.27 11.21
C GLU A 12 1.59 -18.05 12.13
N PHE A 13 1.15 -19.20 11.66
CA PHE A 13 0.35 -20.16 12.43
C PHE A 13 1.24 -21.28 12.92
N HIS A 14 1.08 -21.65 14.19
CA HIS A 14 1.80 -22.75 14.84
C HIS A 14 0.80 -23.76 15.40
N GLY A 15 0.99 -25.00 15.04
CA GLY A 15 0.17 -26.12 15.45
C GLY A 15 1.02 -27.23 16.05
N GLN A 16 0.70 -28.49 15.70
CA GLN A 16 1.42 -29.68 16.18
C GLN A 16 1.50 -30.72 15.05
N ALA A 17 2.73 -31.15 14.74
CA ALA A 17 2.94 -32.21 13.75
C ALA A 17 2.44 -33.56 14.25
N ALA A 18 1.90 -34.33 13.31
CA ALA A 18 1.54 -35.73 13.55
C ALA A 18 1.62 -36.52 12.25
N HIS A 19 1.75 -37.84 12.35
CA HIS A 19 1.64 -38.70 11.18
C HIS A 19 0.21 -38.79 10.69
N ALA A 20 -0.04 -38.38 9.46
CA ALA A 20 -1.39 -38.15 8.93
C ALA A 20 -2.30 -39.41 8.89
N VAL A 21 -1.70 -40.62 8.91
CA VAL A 21 -2.43 -41.89 8.91
C VAL A 21 -2.36 -42.58 10.27
N ALA A 22 -1.18 -42.64 10.91
CA ALA A 22 -0.96 -43.40 12.12
C ALA A 22 -1.57 -42.76 13.38
N ALA A 23 -1.54 -41.41 13.50
CA ALA A 23 -2.03 -40.72 14.69
C ALA A 23 -2.54 -39.29 14.35
N PRO A 24 -3.43 -39.13 13.39
CA PRO A 24 -3.89 -37.79 12.96
C PRO A 24 -4.55 -37.00 14.10
N TRP A 25 -5.18 -37.67 15.07
CA TRP A 25 -5.84 -37.02 16.22
C TRP A 25 -4.86 -36.31 17.19
N GLN A 26 -3.55 -36.57 17.08
CA GLN A 26 -2.53 -35.87 17.85
C GLN A 26 -2.07 -34.57 17.17
N GLY A 27 -2.42 -34.38 15.88
CA GLY A 27 -2.01 -33.21 15.11
C GLY A 27 -2.90 -31.99 15.28
N ARG A 28 -2.33 -30.84 15.05
CA ARG A 28 -3.01 -29.53 14.92
C ARG A 28 -2.48 -28.84 13.68
N SER A 29 -3.31 -28.80 12.63
CA SER A 29 -2.85 -28.36 11.32
C SER A 29 -2.76 -26.82 11.23
N ALA A 30 -1.55 -26.30 11.27
CA ALA A 30 -1.28 -24.89 11.02
C ALA A 30 -1.70 -24.45 9.59
N LEU A 31 -1.53 -25.34 8.59
CA LEU A 31 -2.01 -25.07 7.23
C LEU A 31 -3.55 -24.95 7.17
N ALA A 32 -4.26 -25.80 7.91
CA ALA A 32 -5.73 -25.70 7.97
C ALA A 32 -6.16 -24.38 8.61
N ALA A 33 -5.49 -23.95 9.69
CA ALA A 33 -5.73 -22.64 10.31
C ALA A 33 -5.44 -21.48 9.34
N ALA A 34 -4.32 -21.52 8.63
CA ALA A 34 -3.96 -20.53 7.62
C ALA A 34 -5.00 -20.44 6.49
N ARG A 35 -5.50 -21.58 5.99
CA ARG A 35 -6.58 -21.61 4.99
C ARG A 35 -7.88 -21.03 5.55
N LYS A 36 -8.27 -21.42 6.76
CA LYS A 36 -9.48 -20.87 7.41
C LYS A 36 -9.40 -19.37 7.67
N PHE A 37 -8.22 -18.85 7.99
CA PHE A 37 -7.99 -17.43 8.05
C PHE A 37 -8.29 -16.74 6.71
N LEU A 38 -7.79 -17.27 5.60
CA LEU A 38 -8.07 -16.71 4.27
C LEU A 38 -9.54 -16.85 3.89
N ASP A 39 -10.20 -17.97 4.20
CA ASP A 39 -11.65 -18.17 4.01
C ASP A 39 -12.46 -17.10 4.77
N LEU A 40 -12.07 -16.77 6.01
CA LEU A 40 -12.71 -15.71 6.80
C LEU A 40 -12.53 -14.32 6.20
N ILE A 41 -11.32 -14.04 5.66
CA ILE A 41 -11.08 -12.77 4.93
C ILE A 41 -11.96 -12.71 3.69
N ASP A 42 -12.06 -13.80 2.91
CA ASP A 42 -12.87 -13.84 1.70
C ASP A 42 -14.37 -13.69 2.03
N ALA A 43 -14.86 -14.28 3.10
CA ALA A 43 -16.23 -14.08 3.57
C ALA A 43 -16.51 -12.61 3.97
N ARG A 44 -15.48 -11.85 4.38
CA ARG A 44 -15.63 -10.41 4.71
C ARG A 44 -15.62 -9.51 3.46
N ARG A 45 -15.15 -10.00 2.31
CA ARG A 45 -15.08 -9.20 1.07
C ARG A 45 -16.44 -8.68 0.60
N GLU A 46 -17.51 -9.42 0.87
CA GLU A 46 -18.88 -8.97 0.55
C GLU A 46 -19.26 -7.65 1.24
N CYS A 47 -18.60 -7.33 2.36
CA CYS A 47 -18.82 -6.11 3.13
C CYS A 47 -17.74 -5.04 2.89
N PHE A 48 -16.81 -5.23 1.95
CA PHE A 48 -15.77 -4.27 1.67
C PHE A 48 -16.29 -3.15 0.77
N THR A 49 -15.93 -1.92 1.10
CA THR A 49 -16.07 -0.81 0.16
C THR A 49 -15.02 -0.92 -0.95
N PRO A 50 -15.23 -0.33 -2.14
CA PRO A 50 -14.34 -0.49 -3.29
C PRO A 50 -12.88 -0.07 -3.05
N ASP A 51 -12.62 0.73 -2.04
CA ASP A 51 -11.30 1.21 -1.65
C ASP A 51 -10.51 0.25 -0.74
N ILE A 52 -11.13 -0.84 -0.25
CA ILE A 52 -10.48 -1.85 0.59
C ILE A 52 -9.90 -2.96 -0.29
N HIS A 53 -8.58 -3.06 -0.32
CA HIS A 53 -7.86 -4.11 -1.04
C HIS A 53 -7.08 -4.97 -0.05
N VAL A 54 -7.29 -6.29 -0.11
CA VAL A 54 -6.57 -7.27 0.72
C VAL A 54 -6.01 -8.35 -0.19
N ASN A 55 -4.69 -8.52 -0.18
CA ASN A 55 -3.97 -9.52 -0.98
C ASN A 55 -3.09 -10.36 -0.07
N ALA A 56 -3.03 -11.66 -0.33
CA ALA A 56 -2.25 -12.58 0.48
C ALA A 56 -1.67 -13.71 -0.35
N VAL A 57 -0.54 -14.26 0.11
CA VAL A 57 0.09 -15.45 -0.46
C VAL A 57 0.57 -16.36 0.66
N ILE A 58 0.29 -17.65 0.56
CA ILE A 58 0.86 -18.66 1.45
C ILE A 58 2.31 -18.88 1.01
N GLN A 59 3.26 -18.56 1.90
CA GLN A 59 4.70 -18.74 1.67
C GLN A 59 5.20 -20.10 2.14
N ASP A 60 4.59 -20.66 3.20
CA ASP A 60 4.87 -22.00 3.72
C ASP A 60 3.57 -22.64 4.19
N GLY A 61 3.39 -23.92 3.93
CA GLY A 61 2.18 -24.68 4.30
C GLY A 61 2.48 -26.14 4.57
N GLY A 62 3.74 -26.49 4.84
CA GLY A 62 4.20 -27.85 5.13
C GLY A 62 5.07 -28.45 4.05
N LYS A 63 5.71 -29.61 4.35
CA LYS A 63 6.76 -30.20 3.52
C LYS A 63 6.40 -31.55 2.90
N ALA A 64 5.52 -32.32 3.53
CA ALA A 64 5.19 -33.66 3.08
C ALA A 64 3.72 -34.00 3.38
N PRO A 65 2.99 -34.69 2.47
CA PRO A 65 1.56 -34.97 2.61
C PRO A 65 1.21 -35.97 3.71
N ASN A 66 2.18 -36.77 4.16
CA ASN A 66 2.02 -37.73 5.25
C ASN A 66 2.27 -37.15 6.65
N ILE A 67 2.54 -35.84 6.75
CA ILE A 67 2.76 -35.12 8.01
C ILE A 67 1.72 -33.97 8.11
N ILE A 68 0.98 -33.92 9.21
CA ILE A 68 0.15 -32.76 9.53
C ILE A 68 1.07 -31.55 9.78
N PRO A 69 0.93 -30.45 9.03
CA PRO A 69 1.84 -29.31 9.17
C PRO A 69 1.66 -28.58 10.51
N ASP A 70 2.74 -28.44 11.26
CA ASP A 70 2.81 -27.69 12.51
C ASP A 70 3.14 -26.21 12.33
N TYR A 71 3.49 -25.80 11.11
CA TYR A 71 3.80 -24.42 10.76
C TYR A 71 3.19 -24.04 9.42
N ALA A 72 2.64 -22.83 9.35
CA ALA A 72 2.26 -22.19 8.09
C ALA A 72 2.52 -20.71 8.15
N LYS A 73 2.91 -20.13 7.01
CA LYS A 73 3.28 -18.72 6.87
C LYS A 73 2.55 -18.09 5.70
N ILE A 74 1.90 -16.96 5.99
CA ILE A 74 1.25 -16.11 5.00
C ILE A 74 1.97 -14.76 4.99
N ARG A 75 2.22 -14.23 3.79
CA ARG A 75 2.50 -12.81 3.60
C ARG A 75 1.27 -12.14 3.03
N MET A 76 0.84 -11.06 3.64
CA MET A 76 -0.33 -10.32 3.19
C MET A 76 -0.09 -8.82 3.25
N GLU A 77 -0.80 -8.09 2.41
CA GLU A 77 -0.90 -6.64 2.43
C GLU A 77 -2.36 -6.21 2.28
N PHE A 78 -2.69 -5.10 2.88
CA PHE A 78 -3.99 -4.47 2.69
C PHE A 78 -3.84 -2.96 2.58
N ARG A 79 -4.70 -2.38 1.75
CA ARG A 79 -4.67 -0.97 1.38
C ARG A 79 -6.05 -0.39 1.52
N THR A 80 -6.10 0.89 1.87
CA THR A 80 -7.33 1.69 1.96
C THR A 80 -7.05 3.13 1.56
N ASP A 81 -8.11 3.92 1.38
CA ASP A 81 -8.02 5.34 1.03
C ASP A 81 -7.60 6.25 2.21
N SER A 82 -7.56 5.70 3.43
CA SER A 82 -7.20 6.48 4.64
C SER A 82 -6.60 5.61 5.74
N MET A 83 -5.74 6.20 6.57
CA MET A 83 -5.18 5.54 7.75
C MET A 83 -6.25 5.12 8.76
N ALA A 84 -7.32 5.90 8.93
CA ALA A 84 -8.41 5.56 9.83
C ALA A 84 -9.09 4.24 9.42
N LYS A 85 -9.38 4.09 8.12
CA LYS A 85 -9.96 2.86 7.57
C LYS A 85 -8.96 1.70 7.59
N LEU A 86 -7.67 1.96 7.38
CA LEU A 86 -6.62 0.96 7.49
C LEU A 86 -6.61 0.29 8.88
N LEU A 87 -6.77 1.09 9.94
CA LEU A 87 -6.83 0.59 11.31
C LEU A 87 -8.10 -0.25 11.58
N GLN A 88 -9.23 0.10 10.95
CA GLN A 88 -10.46 -0.72 11.06
C GLN A 88 -10.29 -2.08 10.36
N VAL A 89 -9.67 -2.09 9.18
CA VAL A 89 -9.36 -3.33 8.44
C VAL A 89 -8.33 -4.16 9.21
N ASP A 90 -7.36 -3.55 9.84
CA ASP A 90 -6.37 -4.21 10.70
C ASP A 90 -7.02 -4.99 11.84
N GLU A 91 -7.93 -4.37 12.55
CA GLU A 91 -8.67 -5.04 13.64
C GLU A 91 -9.53 -6.21 13.12
N MET A 92 -10.12 -6.08 11.95
CA MET A 92 -10.85 -7.17 11.30
C MET A 92 -9.92 -8.35 10.96
N ILE A 93 -8.75 -8.07 10.39
CA ILE A 93 -7.73 -9.08 10.03
C ILE A 93 -7.26 -9.82 11.28
N LYS A 94 -6.93 -9.11 12.37
CA LYS A 94 -6.54 -9.71 13.65
C LYS A 94 -7.63 -10.62 14.22
N LYS A 95 -8.89 -10.20 14.16
CA LYS A 95 -10.03 -11.02 14.59
C LYS A 95 -10.14 -12.31 13.77
N CYS A 96 -10.02 -12.24 12.45
CA CYS A 96 -10.05 -13.42 11.58
C CYS A 96 -8.89 -14.38 11.87
N ALA A 97 -7.67 -13.86 12.08
CA ALA A 97 -6.51 -14.67 12.39
C ALA A 97 -6.66 -15.41 13.73
N ASN A 98 -7.10 -14.71 14.77
CA ASN A 98 -7.34 -15.31 16.08
C ASN A 98 -8.48 -16.33 16.06
N ALA A 99 -9.58 -16.05 15.35
CA ALA A 99 -10.69 -16.97 15.22
C ALA A 99 -10.28 -18.26 14.51
N ALA A 100 -9.51 -18.17 13.42
CA ALA A 100 -8.98 -19.33 12.70
C ALA A 100 -8.03 -20.18 13.56
N ALA A 101 -7.12 -19.53 14.31
CA ALA A 101 -6.21 -20.20 15.20
C ALA A 101 -6.96 -20.94 16.33
N MET A 102 -7.91 -20.26 16.97
CA MET A 102 -8.73 -20.81 18.05
C MET A 102 -9.54 -22.02 17.59
N ALA A 103 -10.16 -21.96 16.40
CA ALA A 103 -10.99 -23.04 15.86
C ALA A 103 -10.20 -24.33 15.54
N LEU A 104 -8.89 -24.23 15.37
CA LEU A 104 -8.00 -25.35 14.99
C LEU A 104 -6.99 -25.71 16.11
N ASP A 105 -7.18 -25.20 17.32
CA ASP A 105 -6.26 -25.37 18.47
C ASP A 105 -4.79 -25.01 18.12
N CYS A 106 -4.61 -23.99 17.28
CA CYS A 106 -3.31 -23.44 16.88
C CYS A 106 -3.06 -22.10 17.59
N THR A 107 -1.84 -21.62 17.52
CA THR A 107 -1.51 -20.23 17.86
C THR A 107 -1.20 -19.43 16.60
N VAL A 108 -1.35 -18.11 16.68
CA VAL A 108 -1.06 -17.20 15.57
C VAL A 108 -0.24 -16.00 16.04
N SER A 109 0.70 -15.58 15.21
CA SER A 109 1.40 -14.30 15.38
C SER A 109 1.31 -13.47 14.09
N LEU A 110 1.09 -12.17 14.27
CA LEU A 110 1.10 -11.20 13.18
C LEU A 110 2.27 -10.25 13.43
N LYS A 111 3.23 -10.23 12.50
CA LYS A 111 4.41 -9.37 12.55
C LYS A 111 4.36 -8.38 11.39
N PHE A 112 4.72 -7.14 11.61
CA PHE A 112 4.85 -6.17 10.52
C PHE A 112 5.89 -6.66 9.51
N GLY A 113 5.49 -6.71 8.24
CA GLY A 113 6.38 -7.09 7.13
C GLY A 113 7.22 -5.92 6.64
N LEU A 114 6.70 -4.68 6.82
CA LEU A 114 7.36 -3.40 6.60
C LEU A 114 6.61 -2.31 7.40
N SER A 115 7.16 -1.10 7.47
CA SER A 115 6.49 0.05 8.08
C SER A 115 5.23 0.42 7.30
N ASP A 116 4.21 0.94 8.00
CA ASP A 116 2.99 1.42 7.36
C ASP A 116 3.29 2.59 6.41
N PHE A 117 2.59 2.61 5.28
CA PHE A 117 2.50 3.80 4.44
C PHE A 117 1.16 4.49 4.70
N ALA A 118 1.21 5.80 4.87
CA ALA A 118 0.01 6.61 5.02
C ALA A 118 -0.55 7.00 3.64
N ASP A 119 -1.84 7.34 3.60
CA ASP A 119 -2.44 8.06 2.48
C ASP A 119 -1.91 9.50 2.42
N MET A 120 -2.15 10.20 1.30
CA MET A 120 -1.58 11.53 1.05
C MET A 120 -2.43 12.65 1.66
N VAL A 121 -1.79 13.56 2.39
CA VAL A 121 -2.34 14.88 2.70
C VAL A 121 -2.09 15.79 1.51
N ARG A 122 -3.14 16.10 0.76
CA ARG A 122 -3.03 16.88 -0.48
C ARG A 122 -2.89 18.37 -0.22
N VAL A 123 -2.08 19.04 -1.02
CA VAL A 123 -1.78 20.47 -0.91
C VAL A 123 -2.02 21.14 -2.27
N GLU A 124 -3.23 21.70 -2.46
CA GLU A 124 -3.70 22.24 -3.74
C GLU A 124 -2.73 23.26 -4.37
N PRO A 125 -2.17 24.25 -3.66
CA PRO A 125 -1.22 25.19 -4.27
C PRO A 125 0.02 24.52 -4.87
N LEU A 126 0.53 23.44 -4.24
CA LEU A 126 1.65 22.68 -4.78
C LEU A 126 1.25 21.92 -6.05
N GLU A 127 0.07 21.29 -6.02
CA GLU A 127 -0.47 20.52 -7.17
C GLU A 127 -0.68 21.44 -8.38
N LYS A 128 -1.25 22.63 -8.17
CA LYS A 128 -1.45 23.61 -9.22
C LYS A 128 -0.12 24.07 -9.82
N SER A 129 0.83 24.51 -8.99
CA SER A 129 2.11 25.03 -9.49
C SER A 129 2.93 23.96 -10.22
N ILE A 130 2.98 22.72 -9.71
CA ILE A 130 3.72 21.66 -10.41
C ILE A 130 3.06 21.30 -11.75
N SER A 131 1.74 21.33 -11.83
CA SER A 131 1.00 21.09 -13.06
C SER A 131 1.28 22.17 -14.11
N GLU A 132 1.33 23.45 -13.69
CA GLU A 132 1.72 24.57 -14.56
C GLU A 132 3.13 24.38 -15.10
N TYR A 133 4.13 24.09 -14.24
CA TYR A 133 5.50 23.87 -14.68
C TYR A 133 5.66 22.66 -15.60
N LEU A 134 5.00 21.56 -15.32
CA LEU A 134 5.01 20.39 -16.22
C LEU A 134 4.43 20.72 -17.59
N SER A 135 3.34 21.51 -17.62
CA SER A 135 2.73 21.99 -18.88
C SER A 135 3.67 22.90 -19.64
N ASP A 136 4.35 23.84 -18.96
CA ASP A 136 5.32 24.78 -19.56
C ASP A 136 6.50 24.04 -20.20
N PHE A 137 6.89 22.89 -19.63
CA PHE A 137 7.91 22.00 -20.19
C PHE A 137 7.37 20.99 -21.20
N GLY A 138 6.12 21.15 -21.67
CA GLY A 138 5.56 20.39 -22.79
C GLY A 138 4.89 19.06 -22.41
N HIS A 139 4.77 18.74 -21.13
CA HIS A 139 4.01 17.55 -20.70
C HIS A 139 2.50 17.84 -20.66
N LYS A 140 1.72 16.88 -21.15
CA LYS A 140 0.26 16.92 -20.97
C LYS A 140 -0.06 16.61 -19.52
N VAL A 141 -0.68 17.58 -18.85
CA VAL A 141 -1.20 17.38 -17.49
C VAL A 141 -2.64 16.89 -17.59
N GLY A 142 -2.88 15.71 -17.07
CA GLY A 142 -4.21 15.11 -16.96
C GLY A 142 -4.84 15.35 -15.58
N ASP A 143 -6.09 14.94 -15.44
CA ASP A 143 -6.75 14.91 -14.15
C ASP A 143 -6.04 13.94 -13.17
N VAL A 144 -6.21 14.20 -11.88
CA VAL A 144 -5.65 13.32 -10.84
C VAL A 144 -6.36 11.96 -10.93
N SER A 145 -5.61 10.96 -11.33
CA SER A 145 -6.12 9.59 -11.34
C SER A 145 -6.39 9.09 -9.91
N PRO A 146 -7.38 8.21 -9.72
CA PRO A 146 -7.54 7.50 -8.44
C PRO A 146 -6.24 6.85 -8.00
N ALA A 147 -6.02 6.79 -6.69
CA ALA A 147 -4.82 6.15 -6.13
C ALA A 147 -4.78 4.67 -6.51
N THR A 148 -3.70 4.24 -7.14
CA THR A 148 -3.47 2.84 -7.55
C THR A 148 -2.30 2.18 -6.84
N GLY A 149 -1.61 2.92 -5.98
CA GLY A 149 -0.43 2.47 -5.27
C GLY A 149 -0.24 3.16 -3.92
N SER A 150 0.79 2.77 -3.22
CA SER A 150 1.20 3.31 -1.93
C SER A 150 2.63 3.84 -2.01
N SER A 151 2.94 4.86 -1.22
CA SER A 151 4.26 5.49 -1.17
C SER A 151 4.50 6.05 0.23
N ASP A 152 5.76 6.02 0.69
CA ASP A 152 6.19 6.67 1.93
C ASP A 152 6.08 8.21 1.90
N MET A 153 5.88 8.79 0.71
CA MET A 153 5.52 10.21 0.59
C MET A 153 4.20 10.54 1.32
N GLY A 154 3.29 9.58 1.45
CA GLY A 154 2.15 9.72 2.34
C GLY A 154 2.57 10.06 3.76
N ASN A 155 3.53 9.31 4.34
CA ASN A 155 4.05 9.57 5.69
C ASN A 155 4.70 10.95 5.83
N VAL A 156 5.46 11.39 4.80
CA VAL A 156 6.04 12.74 4.74
C VAL A 156 4.94 13.80 4.77
N SER A 157 3.85 13.60 4.01
CA SER A 157 2.76 14.56 3.90
C SER A 157 2.03 14.82 5.21
N TYR A 158 2.07 13.91 6.17
CA TYR A 158 1.56 14.11 7.52
C TYR A 158 2.50 14.94 8.42
N ARG A 159 3.72 15.25 7.97
CA ARG A 159 4.74 15.98 8.75
C ARG A 159 5.05 17.35 8.16
N CYS A 160 4.91 17.50 6.87
CA CYS A 160 5.13 18.77 6.17
C CYS A 160 4.38 18.76 4.83
N PRO A 161 4.15 19.96 4.20
CA PRO A 161 3.64 20.04 2.86
C PRO A 161 4.47 19.20 1.89
N ALA A 162 3.84 18.29 1.18
CA ALA A 162 4.53 17.37 0.26
C ALA A 162 3.70 17.14 -1.01
N ILE A 163 4.38 16.79 -2.10
CA ILE A 163 3.76 16.44 -3.37
C ILE A 163 4.56 15.34 -4.07
N GLN A 164 3.87 14.45 -4.74
CA GLN A 164 4.46 13.39 -5.58
C GLN A 164 3.80 13.41 -6.97
N PRO A 165 4.33 14.17 -7.94
CA PRO A 165 3.85 14.12 -9.31
C PRO A 165 4.26 12.80 -9.99
N LEU A 166 3.45 12.34 -10.94
CA LEU A 166 3.80 11.26 -11.85
C LEU A 166 4.00 11.83 -13.26
N LEU A 167 5.05 11.39 -13.92
CA LEU A 167 5.31 11.71 -15.32
C LEU A 167 5.23 10.42 -16.15
N SER A 168 4.62 10.52 -17.33
CA SER A 168 4.68 9.44 -18.31
C SER A 168 6.09 9.33 -18.88
N ILE A 169 6.60 8.11 -18.98
CA ILE A 169 7.89 7.80 -19.61
C ILE A 169 7.73 7.25 -21.02
N THR A 170 6.50 7.09 -21.49
CA THR A 170 6.15 6.55 -22.83
C THR A 170 4.73 6.96 -23.17
N ASP A 171 4.43 7.07 -24.47
CA ASP A 171 3.07 7.27 -24.98
C ASP A 171 2.32 5.93 -25.16
N ASP A 172 3.04 4.82 -25.05
CA ASP A 172 2.45 3.48 -25.13
C ASP A 172 1.70 3.15 -23.82
N ASN A 173 0.54 2.53 -23.91
CA ASN A 173 -0.20 2.03 -22.74
C ASN A 173 0.40 0.70 -22.25
N LEU A 174 1.49 0.80 -21.49
CA LEU A 174 2.21 -0.36 -20.96
C LEU A 174 1.78 -0.66 -19.51
N ALA A 175 1.51 -1.94 -19.24
CA ALA A 175 1.23 -2.37 -17.86
C ALA A 175 2.50 -2.28 -16.99
N LEU A 176 2.32 -1.75 -15.76
CA LEU A 176 3.38 -1.73 -14.76
C LEU A 176 3.85 -3.17 -14.43
N HIS A 177 5.09 -3.31 -13.96
CA HIS A 177 5.70 -4.58 -13.58
C HIS A 177 5.88 -5.59 -14.73
N THR A 178 5.95 -5.10 -15.98
CA THR A 178 6.25 -5.92 -17.17
C THR A 178 7.64 -5.63 -17.72
N THR A 179 8.18 -6.57 -18.53
CA THR A 179 9.44 -6.36 -19.25
C THR A 179 9.36 -5.20 -20.23
N ALA A 180 8.20 -5.03 -20.88
CA ALA A 180 7.97 -3.92 -21.82
C ALA A 180 8.06 -2.56 -21.11
N PHE A 181 7.48 -2.44 -19.89
CA PHE A 181 7.58 -1.21 -19.10
C PHE A 181 9.02 -0.95 -18.64
N ARG A 182 9.74 -2.01 -18.20
CA ARG A 182 11.17 -1.92 -17.88
C ARG A 182 11.97 -1.39 -19.07
N ASP A 183 11.76 -1.93 -20.26
CA ASP A 183 12.52 -1.56 -21.46
C ASP A 183 12.20 -0.12 -21.92
N ALA A 184 11.00 0.38 -21.64
CA ALA A 184 10.62 1.78 -21.89
C ALA A 184 11.46 2.77 -21.07
N THR A 185 11.96 2.40 -19.90
CA THR A 185 12.82 3.28 -19.06
C THR A 185 14.17 3.63 -19.72
N LEU A 186 14.60 2.88 -20.72
CA LEU A 186 15.84 3.11 -21.47
C LEU A 186 15.65 3.95 -22.72
N LYS A 187 14.42 4.33 -23.06
CA LYS A 187 14.12 5.13 -24.25
C LYS A 187 14.39 6.62 -24.02
N PRO A 188 14.68 7.40 -25.10
CA PRO A 188 14.92 8.85 -25.00
C PRO A 188 13.81 9.60 -24.25
N GLN A 189 12.53 9.26 -24.49
CA GLN A 189 11.39 9.90 -23.86
C GLN A 189 11.43 9.77 -22.32
N ALA A 190 11.87 8.63 -21.79
CA ALA A 190 12.04 8.47 -20.34
C ALA A 190 13.13 9.40 -19.78
N HIS A 191 14.22 9.59 -20.52
CA HIS A 191 15.29 10.51 -20.13
C HIS A 191 14.83 11.98 -20.20
N GLU A 192 14.03 12.35 -21.20
CA GLU A 192 13.42 13.68 -21.29
C GLU A 192 12.47 13.93 -20.11
N SER A 193 11.68 12.92 -19.71
CA SER A 193 10.80 13.00 -18.54
C SER A 193 11.57 13.23 -17.24
N ILE A 194 12.77 12.64 -17.08
CA ILE A 194 13.65 12.90 -15.93
C ILE A 194 14.08 14.39 -15.91
N ALA A 195 14.54 14.92 -17.05
CA ALA A 195 14.96 16.30 -17.14
C ALA A 195 13.81 17.28 -16.85
N CYS A 196 12.63 17.02 -17.41
CA CYS A 196 11.43 17.81 -17.16
C CYS A 196 11.00 17.76 -15.69
N GLY A 197 10.96 16.57 -15.08
CA GLY A 197 10.65 16.42 -13.66
C GLY A 197 11.62 17.18 -12.76
N ALA A 198 12.92 17.09 -13.03
CA ALA A 198 13.94 17.83 -12.29
C ALA A 198 13.77 19.35 -12.43
N ALA A 199 13.52 19.86 -13.64
CA ALA A 199 13.30 21.27 -13.89
C ALA A 199 12.03 21.76 -13.18
N SER A 200 10.93 21.03 -13.26
CA SER A 200 9.66 21.37 -12.60
C SER A 200 9.77 21.42 -11.07
N MET A 201 10.45 20.43 -10.47
CA MET A 201 10.71 20.41 -9.03
C MET A 201 11.61 21.58 -8.60
N THR A 202 12.63 21.91 -9.41
CA THR A 202 13.52 23.05 -9.15
C THR A 202 12.76 24.37 -9.21
N ALA A 203 11.90 24.56 -10.23
CA ALA A 203 11.08 25.76 -10.35
C ALA A 203 10.12 25.91 -9.14
N LEU A 204 9.49 24.82 -8.71
CA LEU A 204 8.63 24.83 -7.52
C LEU A 204 9.42 25.16 -6.24
N ALA A 205 10.60 24.59 -6.07
CA ALA A 205 11.48 24.88 -4.93
C ALA A 205 11.90 26.35 -4.89
N LEU A 206 12.29 26.91 -6.03
CA LEU A 206 12.63 28.33 -6.14
C LEU A 206 11.44 29.22 -5.83
N LYS A 207 10.23 28.89 -6.27
CA LYS A 207 9.01 29.63 -5.93
C LYS A 207 8.77 29.62 -4.41
N ILE A 208 8.87 28.46 -3.76
CA ILE A 208 8.71 28.34 -2.31
C ILE A 208 9.74 29.17 -1.55
N LEU A 209 11.00 29.19 -2.01
CA LEU A 209 12.08 29.92 -1.35
C LEU A 209 11.95 31.43 -1.50
N ASN A 210 11.54 31.93 -2.68
CA ASN A 210 11.55 33.36 -3.01
C ASN A 210 10.20 34.06 -2.80
N ASP A 211 9.09 33.32 -2.68
CA ASP A 211 7.75 33.90 -2.51
C ASP A 211 7.20 33.52 -1.13
N ALA A 212 7.26 34.48 -0.21
CA ALA A 212 6.79 34.31 1.17
C ALA A 212 5.27 34.10 1.26
N ASP A 213 4.50 34.79 0.42
CA ASP A 213 3.05 34.68 0.41
C ASP A 213 2.60 33.32 -0.13
N TYR A 214 3.24 32.86 -1.19
CA TYR A 214 3.03 31.52 -1.72
C TYR A 214 3.36 30.44 -0.67
N ARG A 215 4.51 30.54 0.00
CA ARG A 215 4.90 29.61 1.05
C ARG A 215 3.90 29.59 2.20
N SER A 216 3.40 30.75 2.63
CA SER A 216 2.37 30.85 3.65
C SER A 216 1.06 30.17 3.22
N ASN A 217 0.65 30.39 1.96
CA ASN A 217 -0.55 29.75 1.39
C ASN A 217 -0.41 28.22 1.31
N VAL A 218 0.76 27.70 0.91
CA VAL A 218 1.07 26.27 0.91
C VAL A 218 0.92 25.67 2.31
N HIS A 219 1.49 26.35 3.32
CA HIS A 219 1.41 25.87 4.71
C HIS A 219 -0.02 25.86 5.25
N HIS A 220 -0.76 26.94 5.02
CA HIS A 220 -2.17 27.05 5.42
C HIS A 220 -3.06 25.98 4.76
N SER A 221 -2.86 25.74 3.44
CA SER A 221 -3.57 24.68 2.71
C SER A 221 -3.28 23.29 3.27
N TRP A 222 -2.01 23.02 3.60
CA TRP A 222 -1.58 21.79 4.22
C TRP A 222 -2.21 21.56 5.60
N GLU A 223 -2.14 22.55 6.50
CA GLU A 223 -2.76 22.46 7.83
C GLU A 223 -4.27 22.20 7.76
N THR A 224 -4.95 22.86 6.82
CA THR A 224 -6.38 22.68 6.59
C THR A 224 -6.69 21.25 6.13
N SER A 225 -5.88 20.71 5.21
CA SER A 225 -6.03 19.33 4.71
C SER A 225 -5.71 18.29 5.77
N LEU A 226 -4.66 18.52 6.57
CA LEU A 226 -4.26 17.63 7.67
C LEU A 226 -5.37 17.53 8.73
N LYS A 227 -5.92 18.66 9.17
CA LYS A 227 -7.04 18.69 10.14
C LYS A 227 -8.27 17.91 9.65
N LYS A 228 -8.56 17.93 8.37
CA LYS A 228 -9.65 17.13 7.80
C LYS A 228 -9.40 15.63 7.90
N LYS A 229 -8.14 15.19 7.74
CA LYS A 229 -7.73 13.78 7.87
C LYS A 229 -7.74 13.28 9.33
N GLU A 230 -7.43 14.14 10.29
CA GLU A 230 -7.40 13.79 11.72
C GLU A 230 -8.80 13.73 12.35
N ASN A 231 -9.81 14.36 11.74
CA ASN A 231 -11.19 14.39 12.23
C ASN A 231 -12.09 13.28 11.61
N ILE A 232 -11.53 12.36 10.83
CA ILE A 232 -12.20 11.20 10.27
C ILE A 232 -11.82 9.94 11.07
#